data_e30604b8a8facc05e72abd1cbbf2f9b2
#
_entry.id   e30604b8a8facc05e72abd1cbbf2f9b2
#
_cell.length_a   1.000
_cell.length_b   1.000
_cell.length_c   1.000
_cell.angle_alpha   90.00
_cell.angle_beta   90.00
_cell.angle_gamma   90.00
#
_symmetry.space_group_name_H-M   'P 1'
#
loop_
_entity.id
_entity.type
_entity.pdbx_description
1 polymer ?
#
loop_
_entity_poly.entity_id
_entity_poly.type
_entity_poly.pdbx_seq_one_letter_code
_entity_poly.pdbx_strand_id
1 'polypeptide(L)'
;MSVILYQPGKKLMNDFLQSIIDRDPAAKSKLSLILTYPGVKAIFFHRIANFFAKAKFNLIARIISQFSRFLTGIEIHPNANIGKNLFIDHGMGVVIGETSDIGDNVTIYHMVTLGGIAPSINSNNQRNVKRHPTIQDEVVIGSGAQVLGPVTVGRCAKIGANAVITKDVPEKAVMVGIPAKNVGLADSEFKPYGITPDSDTKKNNE
;
A
#
# COMPACT_ATOMS: atom_id res chain seq x y z
N MET A 1 -36.22 24.56 0.37
CA MET A 1 -35.39 24.12 -0.76
C MET A 1 -33.92 24.24 -0.31
N SER A 2 -33.34 23.19 0.29
CA SER A 2 -31.98 23.20 0.80
C SER A 2 -31.01 22.93 -0.36
N VAL A 3 -30.21 23.92 -0.67
CA VAL A 3 -29.11 23.80 -1.65
C VAL A 3 -28.05 22.88 -1.03
N ILE A 4 -27.98 21.63 -1.48
CA ILE A 4 -26.89 20.72 -1.14
C ILE A 4 -25.65 21.21 -1.90
N LEU A 5 -24.79 21.98 -1.23
CA LEU A 5 -23.49 22.35 -1.77
C LEU A 5 -22.67 21.07 -1.98
N TYR A 6 -22.45 20.71 -3.22
CA TYR A 6 -21.57 19.61 -3.62
C TYR A 6 -20.14 19.91 -3.16
N GLN A 7 -19.64 19.16 -2.16
CA GLN A 7 -18.28 19.29 -1.62
C GLN A 7 -17.45 18.06 -2.05
N PRO A 8 -16.73 18.11 -3.16
CA PRO A 8 -16.01 16.94 -3.71
C PRO A 8 -14.98 16.35 -2.75
N GLY A 9 -14.27 17.17 -1.99
CA GLY A 9 -13.29 16.71 -1.00
C GLY A 9 -13.91 15.93 0.16
N LYS A 10 -15.09 16.32 0.63
CA LYS A 10 -15.81 15.63 1.72
C LYS A 10 -16.33 14.26 1.25
N LYS A 11 -16.75 14.14 -0.01
CA LYS A 11 -17.15 12.87 -0.61
C LYS A 11 -15.97 11.93 -0.73
N LEU A 12 -14.83 12.38 -1.24
CA LEU A 12 -13.61 11.57 -1.39
C LEU A 12 -13.11 11.02 -0.05
N MET A 13 -13.09 11.83 1.00
CA MET A 13 -12.70 11.39 2.34
C MET A 13 -13.68 10.36 2.90
N ASN A 14 -14.97 10.58 2.71
CA ASN A 14 -15.99 9.64 3.17
C ASN A 14 -15.89 8.30 2.47
N ASP A 15 -15.66 8.28 1.16
CA ASP A 15 -15.49 7.07 0.35
C ASP A 15 -14.20 6.33 0.74
N PHE A 16 -13.11 7.05 1.00
CA PHE A 16 -11.87 6.47 1.50
C PHE A 16 -12.05 5.76 2.85
N LEU A 17 -12.65 6.43 3.82
CA LEU A 17 -12.89 5.82 5.15
C LEU A 17 -13.87 4.64 5.06
N GLN A 18 -14.88 4.73 4.19
CA GLN A 18 -15.80 3.61 3.97
C GLN A 18 -15.07 2.41 3.37
N SER A 19 -14.19 2.63 2.40
CA SER A 19 -13.41 1.55 1.79
C SER A 19 -12.51 0.80 2.77
N ILE A 20 -12.09 1.45 3.87
CA ILE A 20 -11.35 0.77 4.96
C ILE A 20 -12.31 -0.08 5.79
N ILE A 21 -13.48 0.47 6.18
CA ILE A 21 -14.48 -0.30 6.93
C ILE A 21 -14.89 -1.56 6.18
N ASP A 22 -15.02 -1.48 4.85
CA ASP A 22 -15.40 -2.61 4.02
C ASP A 22 -14.32 -3.71 3.91
N ARG A 23 -13.04 -3.36 4.21
CA ARG A 23 -11.88 -4.26 4.10
C ARG A 23 -11.30 -4.71 5.44
N ASP A 24 -11.64 -4.03 6.54
CA ASP A 24 -11.15 -4.34 7.88
C ASP A 24 -12.30 -4.64 8.84
N PRO A 25 -12.49 -5.92 9.22
CA PRO A 25 -13.53 -6.32 10.17
C PRO A 25 -13.41 -5.65 11.55
N ALA A 26 -12.23 -5.15 11.93
CA ALA A 26 -12.01 -4.46 13.20
C ALA A 26 -12.43 -2.97 13.15
N ALA A 27 -12.62 -2.41 11.96
CA ALA A 27 -12.98 -1.02 11.75
C ALA A 27 -14.47 -0.77 12.04
N LYS A 28 -14.78 -0.15 13.17
CA LYS A 28 -16.17 0.05 13.64
C LYS A 28 -16.78 1.41 13.26
N SER A 29 -15.96 2.45 13.10
CA SER A 29 -16.46 3.80 12.80
C SER A 29 -15.42 4.68 12.11
N LYS A 30 -15.88 5.62 11.28
CA LYS A 30 -15.02 6.58 10.60
C LYS A 30 -14.24 7.47 11.55
N LEU A 31 -14.83 7.84 12.68
CA LEU A 31 -14.16 8.64 13.72
C LEU A 31 -12.98 7.86 14.34
N SER A 32 -13.20 6.58 14.65
CA SER A 32 -12.13 5.71 15.15
C SER A 32 -10.98 5.61 14.14
N LEU A 33 -11.27 5.43 12.85
CA LEU A 33 -10.24 5.38 11.80
C LEU A 33 -9.38 6.65 11.77
N ILE A 34 -9.99 7.82 11.81
CA ILE A 34 -9.25 9.10 11.80
C ILE A 34 -8.34 9.22 13.03
N LEU A 35 -8.82 8.83 14.20
CA LEU A 35 -8.10 9.02 15.45
C LEU A 35 -7.02 7.95 15.70
N THR A 36 -7.26 6.70 15.29
CA THR A 36 -6.43 5.57 15.73
C THR A 36 -5.64 4.88 14.62
N TYR A 37 -6.04 5.00 13.35
CA TYR A 37 -5.36 4.29 12.25
C TYR A 37 -4.15 5.09 11.73
N PRO A 38 -2.92 4.58 11.88
CA PRO A 38 -1.72 5.27 11.41
C PRO A 38 -1.71 5.43 9.89
N GLY A 39 -2.23 4.45 9.12
CA GLY A 39 -2.33 4.52 7.67
C GLY A 39 -3.18 5.69 7.17
N VAL A 40 -4.30 5.97 7.84
CA VAL A 40 -5.17 7.12 7.52
C VAL A 40 -4.42 8.44 7.70
N LYS A 41 -3.70 8.58 8.82
CA LYS A 41 -2.88 9.77 9.10
C LYS A 41 -1.74 9.92 8.08
N ALA A 42 -1.05 8.82 7.76
CA ALA A 42 0.06 8.83 6.81
C ALA A 42 -0.40 9.29 5.40
N ILE A 43 -1.53 8.79 4.92
CA ILE A 43 -2.11 9.22 3.63
C ILE A 43 -2.50 10.70 3.67
N PHE A 44 -3.09 11.18 4.76
CA PHE A 44 -3.42 12.59 4.91
C PHE A 44 -2.16 13.49 4.82
N PHE A 45 -1.12 13.19 5.58
CA PHE A 45 0.14 13.94 5.52
C PHE A 45 0.83 13.82 4.16
N HIS A 46 0.79 12.64 3.55
CA HIS A 46 1.34 12.44 2.20
C HIS A 46 0.65 13.35 1.17
N ARG A 47 -0.67 13.49 1.19
CA ARG A 47 -1.38 14.39 0.26
C ARG A 47 -0.89 15.84 0.39
N ILE A 48 -0.65 16.29 1.62
CA ILE A 48 -0.09 17.63 1.88
C ILE A 48 1.35 17.72 1.39
N ALA A 49 2.20 16.75 1.73
CA ALA A 49 3.60 16.72 1.30
C ALA A 49 3.73 16.68 -0.24
N ASN A 50 2.91 15.88 -0.90
CA ASN A 50 2.88 15.76 -2.37
C ASN A 50 2.45 17.08 -3.05
N PHE A 51 1.49 17.80 -2.45
CA PHE A 51 1.13 19.14 -2.94
C PHE A 51 2.33 20.09 -2.92
N PHE A 52 3.06 20.16 -1.80
CA PHE A 52 4.27 21.01 -1.72
C PHE A 52 5.39 20.53 -2.65
N ALA A 53 5.58 19.22 -2.82
CA ALA A 53 6.55 18.67 -3.76
C ALA A 53 6.23 19.05 -5.21
N LYS A 54 4.97 18.95 -5.62
CA LYS A 54 4.50 19.40 -6.95
C LYS A 54 4.67 20.90 -7.16
N ALA A 55 4.52 21.69 -6.10
CA ALA A 55 4.77 23.12 -6.09
C ALA A 55 6.28 23.48 -6.01
N LYS A 56 7.20 22.47 -6.06
CA LYS A 56 8.66 22.62 -5.97
C LYS A 56 9.19 23.07 -4.60
N PHE A 57 8.39 23.07 -3.56
CA PHE A 57 8.81 23.29 -2.16
C PHE A 57 9.34 21.99 -1.52
N ASN A 58 10.39 21.44 -2.11
CA ASN A 58 10.89 20.09 -1.77
C ASN A 58 11.28 19.93 -0.29
N LEU A 59 11.92 20.95 0.31
CA LEU A 59 12.32 20.91 1.72
C LEU A 59 11.09 20.82 2.63
N ILE A 60 10.08 21.64 2.40
CA ILE A 60 8.81 21.60 3.17
C ILE A 60 8.15 20.25 3.02
N ALA A 61 8.06 19.73 1.80
CA ALA A 61 7.50 18.42 1.53
C ALA A 61 8.22 17.30 2.30
N ARG A 62 9.56 17.34 2.35
CA ARG A 62 10.36 16.36 3.12
C ARG A 62 10.16 16.50 4.63
N ILE A 63 10.10 17.71 5.16
CA ILE A 63 9.82 17.94 6.60
C ILE A 63 8.47 17.34 6.99
N ILE A 64 7.41 17.61 6.20
CA ILE A 64 6.07 17.05 6.44
C ILE A 64 6.09 15.52 6.39
N SER A 65 6.79 14.93 5.40
CA SER A 65 6.93 13.48 5.27
C SER A 65 7.65 12.86 6.47
N GLN A 66 8.73 13.48 6.96
CA GLN A 66 9.45 12.98 8.15
C GLN A 66 8.64 13.13 9.45
N PHE A 67 7.88 14.21 9.57
CA PHE A 67 6.94 14.38 10.68
C PHE A 67 5.85 13.30 10.66
N SER A 68 5.29 13.01 9.49
CA SER A 68 4.35 11.89 9.31
C SER A 68 4.96 10.56 9.74
N ARG A 69 6.18 10.25 9.28
CA ARG A 69 6.91 9.04 9.67
C ARG A 69 7.10 8.94 11.19
N PHE A 70 7.49 10.04 11.84
CA PHE A 70 7.63 10.08 13.30
C PHE A 70 6.34 9.74 14.02
N LEU A 71 5.19 10.25 13.55
CA LEU A 71 3.88 10.02 14.17
C LEU A 71 3.29 8.64 13.87
N THR A 72 3.60 8.05 12.70
CA THR A 72 2.87 6.89 12.19
C THR A 72 3.72 5.63 12.04
N GLY A 73 5.05 5.76 12.04
CA GLY A 73 5.96 4.68 11.69
C GLY A 73 5.95 4.31 10.21
N ILE A 74 5.29 5.12 9.35
CA ILE A 74 5.13 4.89 7.91
C ILE A 74 5.90 5.96 7.15
N GLU A 75 6.83 5.53 6.29
CA GLU A 75 7.56 6.42 5.40
C GLU A 75 6.95 6.41 4.01
N ILE A 76 6.46 7.58 3.56
CA ILE A 76 6.01 7.78 2.17
C ILE A 76 6.79 8.95 1.59
N HIS A 77 7.52 8.72 0.50
CA HIS A 77 8.22 9.80 -0.18
C HIS A 77 7.22 10.80 -0.78
N PRO A 78 7.43 12.12 -0.66
CA PRO A 78 6.49 13.13 -1.17
C PRO A 78 6.17 13.01 -2.66
N ASN A 79 7.11 12.53 -3.46
CA ASN A 79 6.95 12.36 -4.91
C ASN A 79 6.24 11.05 -5.32
N ALA A 80 5.98 10.13 -4.39
CA ALA A 80 5.24 8.92 -4.72
C ALA A 80 3.83 9.27 -5.23
N ASN A 81 3.39 8.58 -6.27
CA ASN A 81 2.03 8.70 -6.77
C ASN A 81 1.14 7.65 -6.11
N ILE A 82 0.05 8.10 -5.51
CA ILE A 82 -0.89 7.21 -4.80
C ILE A 82 -2.30 7.47 -5.32
N GLY A 83 -2.94 6.44 -5.81
CA GLY A 83 -4.32 6.43 -6.26
C GLY A 83 -5.35 6.60 -5.13
N LYS A 84 -6.58 6.20 -5.37
CA LYS A 84 -7.68 6.29 -4.40
C LYS A 84 -7.68 5.06 -3.49
N ASN A 85 -8.20 5.25 -2.27
CA ASN A 85 -8.51 4.17 -1.34
C ASN A 85 -7.32 3.24 -1.00
N LEU A 86 -6.08 3.76 -0.99
CA LEU A 86 -4.96 3.00 -0.46
C LEU A 86 -5.22 2.71 1.03
N PHE A 87 -5.30 1.44 1.38
CA PHE A 87 -5.39 0.99 2.77
C PHE A 87 -4.03 0.48 3.25
N ILE A 88 -3.47 1.13 4.27
CA ILE A 88 -2.25 0.68 4.96
C ILE A 88 -2.70 0.16 6.32
N ASP A 89 -2.71 -1.17 6.46
CA ASP A 89 -3.11 -1.84 7.69
C ASP A 89 -1.92 -2.03 8.64
N HIS A 90 -2.11 -1.69 9.92
CA HIS A 90 -1.09 -1.60 10.97
C HIS A 90 0.01 -0.58 10.66
N GLY A 91 0.65 -0.66 9.53
CA GLY A 91 1.50 0.34 8.89
C GLY A 91 2.93 0.46 9.40
N MET A 92 3.25 0.05 10.62
CA MET A 92 4.60 0.20 11.19
C MET A 92 5.65 -0.38 10.23
N GLY A 93 6.70 0.41 9.93
CA GLY A 93 7.82 0.00 9.08
C GLY A 93 7.52 -0.07 7.58
N VAL A 94 6.35 0.40 7.11
CA VAL A 94 6.09 0.57 5.67
C VAL A 94 6.98 1.66 5.10
N VAL A 95 7.61 1.37 3.94
CA VAL A 95 8.43 2.33 3.19
C VAL A 95 7.94 2.38 1.74
N ILE A 96 7.54 3.55 1.27
CA ILE A 96 7.13 3.81 -0.12
C ILE A 96 8.10 4.80 -0.75
N GLY A 97 8.90 4.32 -1.70
CA GLY A 97 9.98 5.07 -2.34
C GLY A 97 9.50 6.13 -3.33
N GLU A 98 10.42 7.01 -3.73
CA GLU A 98 10.20 8.25 -4.48
C GLU A 98 9.40 8.08 -5.78
N THR A 99 9.76 7.09 -6.59
CA THR A 99 9.15 6.89 -7.91
C THR A 99 8.15 5.75 -7.93
N SER A 100 7.59 5.40 -6.75
CA SER A 100 6.51 4.42 -6.66
C SER A 100 5.23 4.99 -7.27
N ASP A 101 4.53 4.15 -8.04
CA ASP A 101 3.17 4.41 -8.51
C ASP A 101 2.25 3.36 -7.90
N ILE A 102 1.20 3.79 -7.22
CA ILE A 102 0.22 2.92 -6.56
C ILE A 102 -1.16 3.24 -7.10
N GLY A 103 -1.84 2.23 -7.64
CA GLY A 103 -3.18 2.32 -8.19
C GLY A 103 -4.28 2.48 -7.13
N ASP A 104 -5.51 2.25 -7.55
CA ASP A 104 -6.69 2.38 -6.72
C ASP A 104 -6.98 1.10 -5.92
N ASN A 105 -7.59 1.23 -4.74
CA ASN A 105 -8.03 0.13 -3.86
C ASN A 105 -6.92 -0.86 -3.43
N VAL A 106 -5.68 -0.44 -3.44
CA VAL A 106 -4.55 -1.27 -2.99
C VAL A 106 -4.57 -1.42 -1.47
N THR A 107 -4.18 -2.61 -0.98
CA THR A 107 -3.99 -2.89 0.45
C THR A 107 -2.53 -3.24 0.72
N ILE A 108 -1.92 -2.60 1.72
CA ILE A 108 -0.53 -2.82 2.13
C ILE A 108 -0.51 -3.08 3.64
N TYR A 109 0.11 -4.18 4.04
CA TYR A 109 0.32 -4.49 5.46
C TYR A 109 1.63 -3.89 5.98
N HIS A 110 1.86 -4.02 7.30
CA HIS A 110 3.06 -3.51 7.96
C HIS A 110 4.36 -4.10 7.39
N MET A 111 5.50 -3.39 7.60
CA MET A 111 6.85 -3.78 7.19
C MET A 111 7.04 -3.99 5.68
N VAL A 112 6.09 -3.59 4.85
CA VAL A 112 6.22 -3.66 3.38
C VAL A 112 7.17 -2.56 2.88
N THR A 113 8.07 -2.94 1.96
CA THR A 113 8.94 -1.99 1.27
C THR A 113 8.64 -1.96 -0.23
N LEU A 114 8.33 -0.79 -0.76
CA LEU A 114 8.35 -0.47 -2.19
C LEU A 114 9.66 0.28 -2.49
N GLY A 115 10.72 -0.47 -2.78
CA GLY A 115 12.09 0.01 -2.80
C GLY A 115 12.78 -0.02 -4.18
N GLY A 116 13.95 0.62 -4.27
CA GLY A 116 14.88 0.47 -5.40
C GLY A 116 15.87 -0.65 -5.16
N ILE A 117 16.50 -1.15 -6.23
CA ILE A 117 17.59 -2.12 -6.14
C ILE A 117 18.91 -1.34 -5.99
N ALA A 118 19.67 -1.64 -4.93
CA ALA A 118 21.01 -1.12 -4.68
C ALA A 118 21.19 0.38 -5.01
N PRO A 119 20.43 1.30 -4.38
CA PRO A 119 20.46 2.73 -4.72
C PRO A 119 21.82 3.40 -4.49
N SER A 120 22.70 2.79 -3.69
CA SER A 120 24.07 3.27 -3.44
C SER A 120 25.06 2.97 -4.57
N ILE A 121 24.71 2.04 -5.48
CA ILE A 121 25.57 1.68 -6.61
C ILE A 121 25.18 2.53 -7.82
N ASN A 122 26.14 3.28 -8.39
CA ASN A 122 25.90 4.17 -9.53
C ASN A 122 24.72 5.15 -9.29
N SER A 123 24.64 5.74 -8.11
CA SER A 123 23.52 6.60 -7.66
C SER A 123 23.20 7.74 -8.62
N ASN A 124 24.22 8.29 -9.31
CA ASN A 124 24.01 9.36 -10.29
C ASN A 124 23.13 8.91 -11.47
N ASN A 125 23.29 7.67 -11.93
CA ASN A 125 22.50 7.10 -13.03
C ASN A 125 21.07 6.73 -12.60
N GLN A 126 20.81 6.72 -11.29
CA GLN A 126 19.49 6.43 -10.72
C GLN A 126 18.67 7.68 -10.37
N ARG A 127 19.24 8.89 -10.61
CA ARG A 127 18.53 10.14 -10.39
C ARG A 127 17.55 10.40 -11.53
N ASN A 128 16.36 10.90 -11.18
CA ASN A 128 15.30 11.28 -12.14
C ASN A 128 14.82 10.12 -13.07
N VAL A 129 15.07 8.87 -12.70
CA VAL A 129 14.58 7.69 -13.41
C VAL A 129 13.62 6.88 -12.55
N LYS A 130 12.73 6.13 -13.19
CA LYS A 130 11.86 5.15 -12.51
C LYS A 130 12.75 4.05 -11.92
N ARG A 131 12.72 3.90 -10.57
CA ARG A 131 13.51 2.91 -9.82
C ARG A 131 12.75 2.21 -8.71
N HIS A 132 11.48 2.56 -8.51
CA HIS A 132 10.57 1.95 -7.53
C HIS A 132 9.38 1.30 -8.26
N PRO A 133 8.67 0.38 -7.60
CA PRO A 133 7.62 -0.40 -8.25
C PRO A 133 6.41 0.42 -8.73
N THR A 134 5.71 -0.18 -9.68
CA THR A 134 4.34 0.18 -10.06
C THR A 134 3.40 -0.89 -9.54
N ILE A 135 2.47 -0.53 -8.68
CA ILE A 135 1.45 -1.40 -8.10
C ILE A 135 0.12 -1.05 -8.77
N GLN A 136 -0.45 -1.97 -9.52
CA GLN A 136 -1.74 -1.75 -10.17
C GLN A 136 -2.92 -1.86 -9.19
N ASP A 137 -4.14 -1.63 -9.69
CA ASP A 137 -5.34 -1.58 -8.85
C ASP A 137 -5.62 -2.91 -8.15
N GLU A 138 -6.26 -2.82 -6.98
CA GLU A 138 -6.78 -3.97 -6.23
C GLU A 138 -5.70 -4.98 -5.77
N VAL A 139 -4.42 -4.60 -5.83
CA VAL A 139 -3.31 -5.42 -5.34
C VAL A 139 -3.32 -5.50 -3.81
N VAL A 140 -3.01 -6.68 -3.28
CA VAL A 140 -2.81 -6.89 -1.83
C VAL A 140 -1.37 -7.30 -1.58
N ILE A 141 -0.67 -6.58 -0.69
CA ILE A 141 0.73 -6.85 -0.34
C ILE A 141 0.81 -7.21 1.14
N GLY A 142 1.13 -8.49 1.39
CA GLY A 142 1.24 -9.07 2.73
C GLY A 142 2.40 -8.49 3.53
N SER A 143 2.31 -8.66 4.85
CA SER A 143 3.26 -8.10 5.82
C SER A 143 4.71 -8.50 5.54
N GLY A 144 5.65 -7.55 5.66
CA GLY A 144 7.07 -7.78 5.47
C GLY A 144 7.52 -8.03 4.03
N ALA A 145 6.60 -8.01 3.04
CA ALA A 145 6.98 -8.22 1.64
C ALA A 145 7.85 -7.08 1.11
N GLN A 146 8.83 -7.44 0.27
CA GLN A 146 9.77 -6.51 -0.34
C GLN A 146 9.52 -6.50 -1.85
N VAL A 147 9.08 -5.39 -2.42
CA VAL A 147 8.93 -5.19 -3.86
C VAL A 147 10.01 -4.24 -4.32
N LEU A 148 10.98 -4.74 -5.08
CA LEU A 148 12.24 -4.06 -5.33
C LEU A 148 12.49 -3.83 -6.81
N GLY A 149 12.82 -2.59 -7.16
CA GLY A 149 13.12 -2.16 -8.53
C GLY A 149 11.91 -1.63 -9.28
N PRO A 150 12.09 -1.21 -10.52
CA PRO A 150 11.02 -0.65 -11.37
C PRO A 150 10.11 -1.75 -11.95
N VAL A 151 9.71 -2.70 -11.10
CA VAL A 151 8.84 -3.82 -11.47
C VAL A 151 7.38 -3.42 -11.42
N THR A 152 6.55 -4.10 -12.20
CA THR A 152 5.10 -3.93 -12.19
C THR A 152 4.44 -5.11 -11.49
N VAL A 153 3.59 -4.82 -10.50
CA VAL A 153 2.69 -5.80 -9.88
C VAL A 153 1.31 -5.64 -10.51
N GLY A 154 0.90 -6.66 -11.26
CA GLY A 154 -0.33 -6.66 -12.06
C GLY A 154 -1.59 -6.57 -11.19
N ARG A 155 -2.67 -6.10 -11.81
CA ARG A 155 -3.98 -5.87 -11.18
C ARG A 155 -4.49 -7.11 -10.44
N CYS A 156 -5.08 -6.91 -9.27
CA CYS A 156 -5.62 -7.97 -8.41
C CYS A 156 -4.59 -9.02 -7.94
N ALA A 157 -3.29 -8.81 -8.18
CA ALA A 157 -2.27 -9.74 -7.69
C ALA A 157 -2.21 -9.73 -6.16
N LYS A 158 -1.79 -10.85 -5.59
CA LYS A 158 -1.61 -11.02 -4.15
C LYS A 158 -0.18 -11.43 -3.85
N ILE A 159 0.48 -10.60 -3.05
CA ILE A 159 1.85 -10.84 -2.60
C ILE A 159 1.78 -11.37 -1.16
N GLY A 160 2.27 -12.56 -0.96
CA GLY A 160 2.31 -13.18 0.36
C GLY A 160 3.27 -12.48 1.31
N ALA A 161 3.07 -12.68 2.62
CA ALA A 161 3.94 -12.08 3.62
C ALA A 161 5.40 -12.53 3.46
N ASN A 162 6.33 -11.62 3.71
CA ASN A 162 7.77 -11.81 3.56
C ASN A 162 8.24 -12.25 2.16
N ALA A 163 7.40 -12.15 1.14
CA ALA A 163 7.82 -12.43 -0.23
C ALA A 163 8.75 -11.35 -0.78
N VAL A 164 9.73 -11.72 -1.61
CA VAL A 164 10.66 -10.79 -2.25
C VAL A 164 10.44 -10.78 -3.75
N ILE A 165 9.87 -9.69 -4.25
CA ILE A 165 9.54 -9.45 -5.65
C ILE A 165 10.64 -8.62 -6.30
N THR A 166 11.27 -9.17 -7.35
CA THR A 166 12.32 -8.52 -8.13
C THR A 166 12.09 -8.60 -9.64
N LYS A 167 10.91 -9.12 -10.04
CA LYS A 167 10.47 -9.23 -11.45
C LYS A 167 8.99 -8.87 -11.52
N ASP A 168 8.52 -8.54 -12.72
CA ASP A 168 7.12 -8.26 -12.95
C ASP A 168 6.22 -9.42 -12.52
N VAL A 169 5.07 -9.07 -11.98
CA VAL A 169 4.05 -9.99 -11.47
C VAL A 169 2.83 -9.90 -12.38
N PRO A 170 2.36 -11.02 -12.96
CA PRO A 170 1.16 -11.04 -13.77
C PRO A 170 -0.10 -10.60 -12.99
N GLU A 171 -1.13 -10.17 -13.72
CA GLU A 171 -2.45 -9.93 -13.13
C GLU A 171 -2.98 -11.17 -12.41
N LYS A 172 -3.63 -10.95 -11.26
CA LYS A 172 -4.25 -12.00 -10.43
C LYS A 172 -3.28 -13.09 -9.94
N ALA A 173 -1.96 -12.92 -10.14
CA ALA A 173 -1.00 -13.91 -9.67
C ALA A 173 -0.91 -13.90 -8.13
N VAL A 174 -0.66 -15.07 -7.55
CA VAL A 174 -0.32 -15.23 -6.13
C VAL A 174 1.16 -15.52 -6.00
N MET A 175 1.91 -14.59 -5.43
CA MET A 175 3.37 -14.66 -5.30
C MET A 175 3.79 -14.93 -3.87
N VAL A 176 4.62 -15.93 -3.65
CA VAL A 176 5.14 -16.27 -2.31
C VAL A 176 6.62 -16.65 -2.35
N GLY A 177 7.32 -16.47 -1.24
CA GLY A 177 8.69 -16.94 -1.03
C GLY A 177 9.79 -15.95 -1.38
N ILE A 178 11.05 -16.41 -1.29
CA ILE A 178 12.29 -15.64 -1.51
C ILE A 178 13.24 -16.44 -2.40
N PRO A 179 13.50 -16.06 -3.68
CA PRO A 179 12.71 -15.09 -4.44
C PRO A 179 11.26 -15.56 -4.64
N ALA A 180 10.35 -14.63 -4.82
CA ALA A 180 8.93 -14.98 -4.92
C ALA A 180 8.62 -15.76 -6.19
N LYS A 181 7.79 -16.80 -6.04
CA LYS A 181 7.27 -17.65 -7.11
C LYS A 181 5.76 -17.50 -7.21
N ASN A 182 5.24 -17.58 -8.42
CA ASN A 182 3.80 -17.65 -8.63
C ASN A 182 3.31 -19.04 -8.22
N VAL A 183 2.35 -19.12 -7.31
CA VAL A 183 1.74 -20.37 -6.81
C VAL A 183 0.28 -20.53 -7.23
N GLY A 184 -0.25 -19.59 -8.00
CA GLY A 184 -1.62 -19.68 -8.51
C GLY A 184 -2.23 -18.33 -8.87
N LEU A 185 -3.53 -18.33 -9.07
CA LEU A 185 -4.33 -17.13 -9.35
C LEU A 185 -5.09 -16.71 -8.08
N ALA A 186 -5.22 -15.42 -7.89
CA ALA A 186 -6.06 -14.87 -6.84
C ALA A 186 -7.53 -15.01 -7.23
N ASP A 187 -8.27 -15.75 -6.44
CA ASP A 187 -9.73 -15.88 -6.51
C ASP A 187 -10.38 -15.32 -5.23
N SER A 188 -11.69 -15.47 -5.11
CA SER A 188 -12.44 -15.08 -3.92
C SER A 188 -12.06 -15.87 -2.66
N GLU A 189 -11.49 -17.05 -2.84
CA GLU A 189 -11.01 -17.94 -1.76
C GLU A 189 -9.49 -17.86 -1.61
N PHE A 190 -8.94 -16.66 -1.56
CA PHE A 190 -7.50 -16.49 -1.38
C PHE A 190 -6.99 -17.26 -0.16
N LYS A 191 -6.15 -18.26 -0.44
CA LYS A 191 -5.47 -19.09 0.56
C LYS A 191 -4.01 -18.63 0.65
N PRO A 192 -3.65 -17.76 1.61
CA PRO A 192 -2.27 -17.34 1.77
C PRO A 192 -1.40 -18.57 2.08
N TYR A 193 -0.27 -18.67 1.44
CA TYR A 193 0.73 -19.74 1.61
C TYR A 193 0.30 -21.15 1.20
N GLY A 194 -0.77 -21.31 0.42
CA GLY A 194 -1.30 -22.63 0.05
C GLY A 194 -1.92 -23.40 1.24
N ILE A 195 -2.11 -22.76 2.40
CA ILE A 195 -2.80 -23.34 3.54
C ILE A 195 -4.29 -23.28 3.27
N THR A 196 -4.91 -24.43 3.02
CA THR A 196 -6.36 -24.58 3.14
C THR A 196 -6.72 -24.55 4.61
N PRO A 197 -7.72 -23.75 5.03
CA PRO A 197 -8.32 -23.99 6.34
C PRO A 197 -8.76 -25.46 6.36
N ASP A 198 -8.28 -26.21 7.35
CA ASP A 198 -8.61 -27.63 7.47
C ASP A 198 -10.12 -27.86 7.39
N SER A 199 -10.56 -28.49 6.32
CA SER A 199 -11.89 -29.11 6.24
C SER A 199 -12.02 -30.27 7.21
N ASP A 200 -10.95 -30.65 7.90
CA ASP A 200 -10.88 -31.84 8.74
C ASP A 200 -11.21 -31.66 10.23
N THR A 201 -11.41 -30.43 10.70
CA THR A 201 -11.82 -30.16 12.09
C THR A 201 -13.31 -30.44 12.36
N LYS A 202 -14.10 -30.85 11.36
CA LYS A 202 -15.54 -31.17 11.52
C LYS A 202 -15.86 -32.66 11.67
N LYS A 203 -14.89 -33.55 11.71
CA LYS A 203 -15.14 -35.03 11.76
C LYS A 203 -14.82 -35.70 13.08
N ASN A 204 -14.44 -34.99 14.12
CA ASN A 204 -14.12 -35.64 15.42
C ASN A 204 -15.05 -35.24 16.56
N ASN A 205 -16.30 -34.93 16.31
CA ASN A 205 -17.34 -34.77 17.34
C ASN A 205 -18.64 -35.49 16.90
N GLU A 206 -18.54 -36.80 16.67
CA GLU A 206 -19.67 -37.73 16.72
C GLU A 206 -19.32 -38.90 17.64
#